data_6eecd8495f590de1bfd7ad624b09d33e
#
_entry.id   6eecd8495f590de1bfd7ad624b09d33e
#
_cell.length_a   1.000
_cell.length_b   1.000
_cell.length_c   1.000
_cell.angle_alpha   90.00
_cell.angle_beta   90.00
_cell.angle_gamma   90.00
#
_symmetry.space_group_name_H-M   'P 1'
#
loop_
_entity.id
_entity.type
_entity.pdbx_description
1 polymer ?
#
loop_
_entity_poly.entity_id
_entity_poly.type
_entity_poly.pdbx_seq_one_letter_code
_entity_poly.pdbx_strand_id
1 'polypeptide(L)'
;MCIRDSSIEEGVTTIDSNLLFSGNVKKINIPKSVTKIDAAAFMYCYDLQSINVDSENDRYMSEKGILYNKAMTRILCYPAGIKDTEFFVPDTVTTIDDLAFYGTKALESVNIPDSVTNIGTDAFGECSGLKEVVIPDSVTSMGEAVFYKCTSLEKVKLSVNITMPNPAVFQYCSNLKEVVLSENMRFLGDFMFSYCTQLTNIVLPDTLTSVLRSAFQNCDNLKNITVPKNVTTIQDYAFGYYYDEQSATYKKYDDFTISGYAGSKAQEYAEANGIRFIELNKKETTDGIKIEYSKDDSSIGGDNEEKISLESRQLTESDEEYSKIDFTGKIEDSDVKPEDVKSVTYEISLKNESGQTVQPSEKVTVKIPVPDGYMGENCKVYYVNEKGKFTNMNAVCQNGFLIFETAHFSTYLVTETNIKTVSEITYGDANGDGKIDSRDAVVIKKYVAGFTGFTIDLEASDVNADGKVDTRDAVKILKKIAGFDVTLGET
;
A
#
# COMPACT_ATOMS: atom_id res chain seq x y z
N MET A 1 -44.45 -0.54 -7.47
CA MET A 1 -44.79 -1.81 -6.81
C MET A 1 -43.46 -2.40 -6.36
N CYS A 2 -43.16 -2.40 -5.05
CA CYS A 2 -41.86 -2.95 -4.57
C CYS A 2 -41.99 -4.48 -4.57
N ILE A 3 -41.41 -5.12 -5.53
CA ILE A 3 -41.28 -6.61 -5.53
C ILE A 3 -40.18 -6.91 -4.52
N ARG A 4 -40.52 -7.36 -3.30
CA ARG A 4 -39.56 -7.72 -2.25
C ARG A 4 -38.95 -9.10 -2.45
N ASP A 5 -39.70 -10.03 -3.02
CA ASP A 5 -39.30 -11.40 -3.27
C ASP A 5 -39.72 -11.76 -4.71
N SER A 6 -38.84 -12.41 -5.45
CA SER A 6 -39.10 -12.88 -6.82
C SER A 6 -38.83 -14.38 -6.88
N SER A 7 -39.71 -15.09 -7.55
CA SER A 7 -39.50 -16.53 -7.89
C SER A 7 -39.48 -16.66 -9.40
N ILE A 8 -38.44 -17.35 -9.87
CA ILE A 8 -38.38 -17.76 -11.28
C ILE A 8 -39.31 -18.94 -11.47
N GLU A 9 -40.13 -18.89 -12.49
CA GLU A 9 -41.13 -19.97 -12.75
C GLU A 9 -40.46 -21.28 -13.12
N GLU A 10 -41.08 -22.40 -12.69
CA GLU A 10 -40.65 -23.75 -13.09
C GLU A 10 -40.76 -23.90 -14.60
N GLY A 11 -39.74 -24.50 -15.21
CA GLY A 11 -39.64 -24.64 -16.69
C GLY A 11 -38.73 -23.58 -17.33
N VAL A 12 -38.36 -22.49 -16.62
CA VAL A 12 -37.31 -21.59 -17.06
C VAL A 12 -35.98 -22.32 -16.96
N THR A 13 -35.21 -22.34 -18.04
CA THR A 13 -33.91 -23.05 -18.10
C THR A 13 -32.71 -22.10 -18.09
N THR A 14 -32.91 -20.83 -18.43
CA THR A 14 -31.83 -19.84 -18.53
C THR A 14 -32.23 -18.54 -17.81
N ILE A 15 -31.29 -18.00 -17.02
CA ILE A 15 -31.37 -16.65 -16.46
C ILE A 15 -30.34 -15.79 -17.21
N ASP A 16 -30.84 -14.94 -18.10
CA ASP A 16 -30.01 -14.08 -18.93
C ASP A 16 -29.58 -12.80 -18.18
N SER A 17 -28.56 -12.14 -18.71
CA SER A 17 -28.18 -10.79 -18.30
C SER A 17 -29.38 -9.84 -18.43
N ASN A 18 -29.54 -8.95 -17.47
CA ASN A 18 -30.63 -7.96 -17.42
C ASN A 18 -32.05 -8.47 -17.08
N LEU A 19 -32.25 -9.74 -16.80
CA LEU A 19 -33.55 -10.24 -16.38
C LEU A 19 -34.08 -9.49 -15.14
N LEU A 20 -33.17 -9.05 -14.24
CA LEU A 20 -33.47 -8.41 -12.96
C LEU A 20 -33.07 -6.93 -12.93
N PHE A 21 -32.80 -6.34 -14.08
CA PHE A 21 -32.36 -4.96 -14.22
C PHE A 21 -33.34 -4.01 -13.53
N SER A 22 -32.86 -3.33 -12.49
CA SER A 22 -33.58 -2.30 -11.72
C SER A 22 -34.63 -2.73 -10.69
N GLY A 23 -34.68 -3.97 -10.25
CA GLY A 23 -35.62 -4.38 -9.22
C GLY A 23 -35.10 -4.19 -7.80
N ASN A 24 -35.88 -3.57 -6.89
CA ASN A 24 -35.69 -3.62 -5.44
C ASN A 24 -35.92 -5.07 -4.91
N VAL A 25 -35.37 -6.06 -5.62
CA VAL A 25 -35.53 -7.48 -5.29
C VAL A 25 -34.61 -7.81 -4.15
N LYS A 26 -35.15 -8.36 -3.07
CA LYS A 26 -34.38 -8.76 -1.88
C LYS A 26 -34.05 -10.24 -1.87
N LYS A 27 -34.92 -11.05 -2.45
CA LYS A 27 -34.73 -12.52 -2.53
C LYS A 27 -35.13 -13.04 -3.89
N ILE A 28 -34.35 -14.02 -4.36
CA ILE A 28 -34.63 -14.73 -5.60
C ILE A 28 -34.67 -16.22 -5.29
N ASN A 29 -35.71 -16.91 -5.81
CA ASN A 29 -35.79 -18.35 -5.77
C ASN A 29 -35.55 -18.91 -7.18
N ILE A 30 -34.55 -19.77 -7.31
CA ILE A 30 -34.13 -20.42 -8.56
C ILE A 30 -34.65 -21.87 -8.58
N PRO A 31 -35.53 -22.23 -9.51
CA PRO A 31 -36.09 -23.57 -9.59
C PRO A 31 -35.09 -24.61 -10.11
N LYS A 32 -35.41 -25.87 -9.99
CA LYS A 32 -34.61 -27.01 -10.48
C LYS A 32 -34.39 -27.00 -11.99
N SER A 33 -35.30 -26.39 -12.73
CA SER A 33 -35.26 -26.35 -14.21
C SER A 33 -34.12 -25.45 -14.75
N VAL A 34 -33.56 -24.52 -13.93
CA VAL A 34 -32.51 -23.59 -14.39
C VAL A 34 -31.17 -24.34 -14.55
N THR A 35 -30.63 -24.30 -15.76
CA THR A 35 -29.39 -24.96 -16.13
C THR A 35 -28.29 -24.00 -16.57
N LYS A 36 -28.65 -22.71 -16.83
CA LYS A 36 -27.73 -21.67 -17.21
C LYS A 36 -28.06 -20.34 -16.52
N ILE A 37 -27.06 -19.69 -15.95
CA ILE A 37 -27.14 -18.35 -15.36
C ILE A 37 -26.04 -17.53 -15.99
N ASP A 38 -26.39 -16.39 -16.57
CA ASP A 38 -25.43 -15.42 -17.10
C ASP A 38 -24.70 -14.72 -15.93
N ALA A 39 -23.41 -14.44 -16.05
CA ALA A 39 -22.64 -13.79 -15.00
C ALA A 39 -23.22 -12.42 -14.61
N ALA A 40 -23.77 -11.66 -15.58
CA ALA A 40 -24.40 -10.37 -15.35
C ALA A 40 -25.87 -10.44 -14.92
N ALA A 41 -26.43 -11.64 -14.67
CA ALA A 41 -27.83 -11.82 -14.31
C ALA A 41 -28.24 -11.04 -13.05
N PHE A 42 -27.34 -10.86 -12.11
CA PHE A 42 -27.57 -10.17 -10.84
C PHE A 42 -26.86 -8.82 -10.75
N MET A 43 -26.25 -8.37 -11.84
CA MET A 43 -25.58 -7.07 -11.89
C MET A 43 -26.58 -5.94 -11.55
N TYR A 44 -26.14 -4.97 -10.76
CA TYR A 44 -26.96 -3.84 -10.26
C TYR A 44 -28.12 -4.20 -9.33
N CYS A 45 -28.23 -5.46 -8.87
CA CYS A 45 -29.20 -5.87 -7.86
C CYS A 45 -28.72 -5.50 -6.45
N TYR A 46 -28.51 -4.21 -6.18
CA TYR A 46 -27.87 -3.73 -4.93
C TYR A 46 -28.67 -4.02 -3.63
N ASP A 47 -29.96 -4.33 -3.75
CA ASP A 47 -30.82 -4.67 -2.61
C ASP A 47 -30.94 -6.19 -2.40
N LEU A 48 -30.37 -7.01 -3.27
CA LEU A 48 -30.47 -8.48 -3.21
C LEU A 48 -29.72 -9.00 -1.98
N GLN A 49 -30.43 -9.67 -1.09
CA GLN A 49 -29.92 -10.20 0.17
C GLN A 49 -29.79 -11.71 0.19
N SER A 50 -30.48 -12.43 -0.71
CA SER A 50 -30.47 -13.88 -0.73
C SER A 50 -30.87 -14.43 -2.08
N ILE A 51 -30.13 -15.44 -2.55
CA ILE A 51 -30.49 -16.32 -3.66
C ILE A 51 -30.72 -17.70 -3.08
N ASN A 52 -31.90 -18.27 -3.30
CA ASN A 52 -32.25 -19.60 -2.86
C ASN A 52 -32.37 -20.52 -4.10
N VAL A 53 -31.65 -21.59 -4.12
CA VAL A 53 -31.68 -22.58 -5.20
C VAL A 53 -32.44 -23.83 -4.72
N ASP A 54 -33.36 -24.33 -5.55
CA ASP A 54 -34.06 -25.57 -5.27
C ASP A 54 -33.05 -26.72 -5.05
N SER A 55 -33.27 -27.52 -4.01
CA SER A 55 -32.37 -28.62 -3.63
C SER A 55 -32.21 -29.69 -4.74
N GLU A 56 -33.25 -29.84 -5.61
CA GLU A 56 -33.23 -30.73 -6.79
C GLU A 56 -32.55 -30.12 -8.02
N ASN A 57 -32.01 -28.90 -7.94
CA ASN A 57 -31.23 -28.31 -9.04
C ASN A 57 -29.91 -29.05 -9.20
N ASP A 58 -29.62 -29.54 -10.41
CA ASP A 58 -28.41 -30.33 -10.70
C ASP A 58 -27.16 -29.49 -11.01
N ARG A 59 -27.31 -28.19 -11.23
CA ARG A 59 -26.23 -27.31 -11.67
C ARG A 59 -25.74 -26.34 -10.60
N TYR A 60 -26.67 -25.88 -9.77
CA TYR A 60 -26.43 -24.81 -8.81
C TYR A 60 -26.85 -25.20 -7.41
N MET A 61 -26.33 -24.52 -6.45
CA MET A 61 -26.77 -24.58 -5.06
C MET A 61 -26.63 -23.20 -4.43
N SER A 62 -27.25 -22.99 -3.29
CA SER A 62 -27.03 -21.83 -2.46
C SER A 62 -26.71 -22.26 -1.03
N GLU A 63 -25.75 -21.54 -0.42
CA GLU A 63 -25.37 -21.64 0.99
C GLU A 63 -25.45 -20.26 1.61
N LYS A 64 -26.22 -20.11 2.68
CA LYS A 64 -26.45 -18.80 3.36
C LYS A 64 -26.92 -17.69 2.40
N GLY A 65 -27.67 -18.06 1.34
CA GLY A 65 -28.15 -17.10 0.35
C GLY A 65 -27.16 -16.70 -0.74
N ILE A 66 -25.96 -17.25 -0.73
CA ILE A 66 -24.90 -17.04 -1.73
C ILE A 66 -25.00 -18.12 -2.79
N LEU A 67 -24.85 -17.75 -4.07
CA LEU A 67 -24.98 -18.67 -5.20
C LEU A 67 -23.65 -19.31 -5.56
N TYR A 68 -23.66 -20.63 -5.69
CA TYR A 68 -22.51 -21.45 -6.09
C TYR A 68 -22.89 -22.39 -7.24
N ASN A 69 -21.90 -22.94 -7.92
CA ASN A 69 -22.12 -24.16 -8.71
C ASN A 69 -22.45 -25.35 -7.78
N LYS A 70 -23.02 -26.42 -8.31
CA LYS A 70 -23.45 -27.59 -7.50
C LYS A 70 -22.36 -28.24 -6.68
N ALA A 71 -21.11 -28.20 -7.17
CA ALA A 71 -19.94 -28.77 -6.48
C ALA A 71 -19.31 -27.81 -5.44
N MET A 72 -19.84 -26.59 -5.29
CA MET A 72 -19.33 -25.54 -4.41
C MET A 72 -17.84 -25.20 -4.67
N THR A 73 -17.39 -25.37 -5.91
CA THR A 73 -16.03 -25.01 -6.35
C THR A 73 -15.95 -23.63 -7.00
N ARG A 74 -17.10 -23.04 -7.31
CA ARG A 74 -17.20 -21.72 -7.92
C ARG A 74 -18.23 -20.89 -7.17
N ILE A 75 -17.86 -19.68 -6.79
CA ILE A 75 -18.78 -18.67 -6.27
C ILE A 75 -19.27 -17.81 -7.45
N LEU A 76 -20.57 -17.83 -7.71
CA LEU A 76 -21.17 -17.17 -8.86
C LEU A 76 -21.78 -15.81 -8.51
N CYS A 77 -22.38 -15.70 -7.32
CA CYS A 77 -22.93 -14.42 -6.88
C CYS A 77 -23.02 -14.36 -5.34
N TYR A 78 -22.35 -13.41 -4.77
CA TYR A 78 -22.54 -12.91 -3.42
C TYR A 78 -23.51 -11.73 -3.51
N PRO A 79 -24.74 -11.84 -2.99
CA PRO A 79 -25.75 -10.80 -3.14
C PRO A 79 -25.32 -9.44 -2.56
N ALA A 80 -25.38 -8.38 -3.36
CA ALA A 80 -24.85 -7.07 -3.02
C ALA A 80 -25.58 -6.37 -1.84
N GLY A 81 -26.77 -6.81 -1.48
CA GLY A 81 -27.57 -6.31 -0.37
C GLY A 81 -27.28 -6.98 0.97
N ILE A 82 -26.42 -8.00 1.04
CA ILE A 82 -25.93 -8.59 2.29
C ILE A 82 -25.20 -7.51 3.08
N LYS A 83 -25.35 -7.52 4.43
CA LYS A 83 -24.83 -6.46 5.32
C LYS A 83 -23.61 -6.91 6.12
N ASP A 84 -23.11 -8.12 5.84
CA ASP A 84 -21.88 -8.60 6.49
C ASP A 84 -20.70 -7.74 6.04
N THR A 85 -19.85 -7.40 6.99
CA THR A 85 -18.65 -6.59 6.73
C THR A 85 -17.43 -7.44 6.40
N GLU A 86 -17.49 -8.74 6.67
CA GLU A 86 -16.42 -9.70 6.42
C GLU A 86 -16.97 -10.97 5.80
N PHE A 87 -16.22 -11.54 4.86
CA PHE A 87 -16.57 -12.83 4.25
C PHE A 87 -15.36 -13.73 4.08
N PHE A 88 -15.49 -14.98 4.52
CA PHE A 88 -14.51 -16.03 4.33
C PHE A 88 -14.96 -16.90 3.15
N VAL A 89 -14.25 -16.84 2.04
CA VAL A 89 -14.48 -17.72 0.89
C VAL A 89 -14.21 -19.17 1.31
N PRO A 90 -15.14 -20.12 1.09
CA PRO A 90 -14.95 -21.52 1.49
C PRO A 90 -13.73 -22.16 0.82
N ASP A 91 -13.00 -23.02 1.56
CA ASP A 91 -11.81 -23.74 1.05
C ASP A 91 -12.09 -24.69 -0.11
N THR A 92 -13.37 -25.00 -0.40
CA THR A 92 -13.78 -25.77 -1.58
C THR A 92 -13.76 -24.93 -2.86
N VAL A 93 -13.79 -23.59 -2.76
CA VAL A 93 -13.86 -22.68 -3.89
C VAL A 93 -12.50 -22.57 -4.55
N THR A 94 -12.46 -22.81 -5.85
CA THR A 94 -11.27 -22.66 -6.71
C THR A 94 -11.37 -21.46 -7.66
N THR A 95 -12.59 -20.95 -7.86
CA THR A 95 -12.85 -19.82 -8.76
C THR A 95 -13.86 -18.85 -8.15
N ILE A 96 -13.51 -17.57 -8.17
CA ILE A 96 -14.44 -16.47 -7.97
C ILE A 96 -14.83 -15.99 -9.36
N ASP A 97 -16.10 -16.14 -9.73
CA ASP A 97 -16.57 -15.87 -11.09
C ASP A 97 -16.64 -14.38 -11.43
N ASP A 98 -16.86 -14.08 -12.71
CA ASP A 98 -17.12 -12.73 -13.18
C ASP A 98 -18.28 -12.11 -12.39
N LEU A 99 -18.11 -10.86 -11.95
CA LEU A 99 -19.11 -10.09 -11.21
C LEU A 99 -19.58 -10.72 -9.87
N ALA A 100 -18.87 -11.73 -9.34
CA ALA A 100 -19.34 -12.53 -8.21
C ALA A 100 -19.64 -11.70 -6.94
N PHE A 101 -18.90 -10.63 -6.66
CA PHE A 101 -19.11 -9.70 -5.53
C PHE A 101 -19.50 -8.29 -5.99
N TYR A 102 -19.86 -8.11 -7.27
CA TYR A 102 -20.09 -6.78 -7.84
C TYR A 102 -21.09 -5.96 -7.01
N GLY A 103 -20.67 -4.75 -6.61
CA GLY A 103 -21.53 -3.80 -5.91
C GLY A 103 -21.80 -4.10 -4.42
N THR A 104 -21.04 -5.03 -3.81
CA THR A 104 -21.16 -5.33 -2.36
C THR A 104 -20.56 -4.21 -1.52
N LYS A 105 -21.39 -3.21 -1.19
CA LYS A 105 -20.95 -1.97 -0.53
C LYS A 105 -20.69 -2.11 0.98
N ALA A 106 -21.26 -3.13 1.64
CA ALA A 106 -21.09 -3.34 3.07
C ALA A 106 -19.80 -4.08 3.42
N LEU A 107 -19.28 -4.87 2.47
CA LEU A 107 -18.13 -5.73 2.67
C LEU A 107 -16.85 -4.92 2.82
N GLU A 108 -16.19 -5.03 3.97
CA GLU A 108 -14.95 -4.31 4.31
C GLU A 108 -13.71 -5.19 4.10
N SER A 109 -13.85 -6.51 4.26
CA SER A 109 -12.79 -7.48 4.05
C SER A 109 -13.29 -8.80 3.45
N VAL A 110 -12.43 -9.42 2.63
CA VAL A 110 -12.65 -10.77 2.06
C VAL A 110 -11.40 -11.60 2.29
N ASN A 111 -11.57 -12.74 2.98
CA ASN A 111 -10.50 -13.72 3.10
C ASN A 111 -10.59 -14.70 1.92
N ILE A 112 -9.57 -14.70 1.06
CA ILE A 112 -9.46 -15.56 -0.11
C ILE A 112 -8.49 -16.70 0.22
N PRO A 113 -8.94 -17.97 0.29
CA PRO A 113 -8.09 -19.09 0.65
C PRO A 113 -7.16 -19.54 -0.49
N ASP A 114 -6.13 -20.32 -0.15
CA ASP A 114 -5.16 -20.88 -1.11
C ASP A 114 -5.77 -21.89 -2.10
N SER A 115 -7.02 -22.29 -1.94
CA SER A 115 -7.73 -23.09 -2.92
C SER A 115 -8.12 -22.30 -4.17
N VAL A 116 -8.22 -20.95 -4.08
CA VAL A 116 -8.62 -20.09 -5.21
C VAL A 116 -7.46 -19.94 -6.17
N THR A 117 -7.70 -20.25 -7.45
CA THR A 117 -6.71 -20.11 -8.53
C THR A 117 -7.08 -19.06 -9.56
N ASN A 118 -8.37 -18.71 -9.64
CA ASN A 118 -8.92 -17.77 -10.63
C ASN A 118 -9.86 -16.75 -10.00
N ILE A 119 -9.73 -15.50 -10.41
CA ILE A 119 -10.65 -14.40 -10.08
C ILE A 119 -11.15 -13.80 -11.41
N GLY A 120 -12.47 -13.74 -11.60
CA GLY A 120 -13.09 -13.29 -12.84
C GLY A 120 -13.08 -11.78 -13.07
N THR A 121 -13.59 -11.36 -14.22
CA THR A 121 -13.75 -9.96 -14.61
C THR A 121 -14.74 -9.25 -13.68
N ASP A 122 -14.42 -8.00 -13.25
CA ASP A 122 -15.25 -7.21 -12.33
C ASP A 122 -15.67 -7.97 -11.06
N ALA A 123 -14.93 -9.01 -10.65
CA ALA A 123 -15.34 -9.89 -9.56
C ALA A 123 -15.63 -9.13 -8.25
N PHE A 124 -14.90 -8.09 -7.97
CA PHE A 124 -15.09 -7.16 -6.84
C PHE A 124 -15.41 -5.71 -7.32
N GLY A 125 -15.87 -5.56 -8.56
CA GLY A 125 -16.21 -4.24 -9.10
C GLY A 125 -17.24 -3.52 -8.22
N GLU A 126 -17.08 -2.21 -8.00
CA GLU A 126 -17.92 -1.37 -7.16
C GLU A 126 -18.10 -1.84 -5.69
N CYS A 127 -17.19 -2.67 -5.16
CA CYS A 127 -17.13 -3.00 -3.73
C CYS A 127 -16.58 -1.79 -2.94
N SER A 128 -17.39 -0.75 -2.85
CA SER A 128 -16.96 0.55 -2.31
C SER A 128 -16.66 0.55 -0.80
N GLY A 129 -17.00 -0.52 -0.07
CA GLY A 129 -16.68 -0.70 1.34
C GLY A 129 -15.35 -1.42 1.59
N LEU A 130 -14.82 -2.14 0.59
CA LEU A 130 -13.62 -2.98 0.72
C LEU A 130 -12.40 -2.10 1.02
N LYS A 131 -11.69 -2.40 2.12
CA LYS A 131 -10.57 -1.60 2.63
C LYS A 131 -9.22 -2.19 2.29
N GLU A 132 -9.10 -3.52 2.39
CA GLU A 132 -7.87 -4.22 2.08
C GLU A 132 -8.17 -5.58 1.45
N VAL A 133 -7.24 -6.05 0.63
CA VAL A 133 -7.30 -7.40 0.05
C VAL A 133 -5.89 -7.96 -0.16
N VAL A 134 -5.75 -9.23 0.20
CA VAL A 134 -4.56 -10.04 -0.11
C VAL A 134 -4.98 -11.10 -1.11
N ILE A 135 -4.33 -11.09 -2.28
CA ILE A 135 -4.52 -12.12 -3.30
C ILE A 135 -3.49 -13.22 -3.04
N PRO A 136 -3.93 -14.44 -2.65
CA PRO A 136 -3.01 -15.52 -2.31
C PRO A 136 -2.20 -15.99 -3.52
N ASP A 137 -1.03 -16.57 -3.26
CA ASP A 137 -0.09 -16.99 -4.30
C ASP A 137 -0.61 -18.16 -5.16
N SER A 138 -1.67 -18.83 -4.74
CA SER A 138 -2.41 -19.80 -5.57
C SER A 138 -3.10 -19.17 -6.77
N VAL A 139 -3.43 -17.87 -6.73
CA VAL A 139 -4.10 -17.17 -7.82
C VAL A 139 -3.11 -16.90 -8.95
N THR A 140 -3.39 -17.49 -10.12
CA THR A 140 -2.56 -17.36 -11.32
C THR A 140 -3.24 -16.55 -12.43
N SER A 141 -4.54 -16.27 -12.28
CA SER A 141 -5.34 -15.55 -13.26
C SER A 141 -6.30 -14.57 -12.58
N MET A 142 -6.31 -13.34 -13.07
CA MET A 142 -7.25 -12.29 -12.70
C MET A 142 -7.85 -11.69 -13.97
N GLY A 143 -9.17 -11.45 -13.97
CA GLY A 143 -9.89 -10.81 -15.06
C GLY A 143 -9.58 -9.31 -15.19
N GLU A 144 -10.30 -8.64 -16.10
CA GLU A 144 -10.28 -7.20 -16.22
C GLU A 144 -11.04 -6.53 -15.06
N ALA A 145 -10.68 -5.32 -14.69
CA ALA A 145 -11.43 -4.45 -13.77
C ALA A 145 -11.78 -5.10 -12.40
N VAL A 146 -11.00 -6.08 -11.93
CA VAL A 146 -11.33 -6.89 -10.74
C VAL A 146 -11.73 -6.04 -9.54
N PHE A 147 -11.06 -4.92 -9.29
CA PHE A 147 -11.35 -3.98 -8.19
C PHE A 147 -11.81 -2.61 -8.71
N TYR A 148 -12.43 -2.56 -9.88
CA TYR A 148 -12.93 -1.32 -10.46
C TYR A 148 -13.83 -0.57 -9.47
N LYS A 149 -13.54 0.72 -9.22
CA LYS A 149 -14.31 1.56 -8.28
C LYS A 149 -14.41 1.04 -6.84
N CYS A 150 -13.44 0.28 -6.35
CA CYS A 150 -13.31 -0.02 -4.91
C CYS A 150 -12.79 1.24 -4.18
N THR A 151 -13.66 2.22 -4.00
CA THR A 151 -13.27 3.58 -3.57
C THR A 151 -12.74 3.67 -2.14
N SER A 152 -13.00 2.68 -1.27
CA SER A 152 -12.44 2.61 0.08
C SER A 152 -11.17 1.76 0.17
N LEU A 153 -10.75 1.11 -0.93
CA LEU A 153 -9.59 0.22 -0.94
C LEU A 153 -8.31 1.04 -0.69
N GLU A 154 -7.65 0.76 0.43
CA GLU A 154 -6.44 1.46 0.86
C GLU A 154 -5.18 0.63 0.59
N LYS A 155 -5.29 -0.69 0.70
CA LYS A 155 -4.16 -1.60 0.65
C LYS A 155 -4.44 -2.85 -0.16
N VAL A 156 -3.47 -3.23 -1.01
CA VAL A 156 -3.52 -4.44 -1.84
C VAL A 156 -2.17 -5.13 -1.88
N LYS A 157 -2.18 -6.46 -1.71
CA LYS A 157 -1.06 -7.33 -2.06
C LYS A 157 -1.48 -8.28 -3.17
N LEU A 158 -0.77 -8.27 -4.28
CA LEU A 158 -1.00 -9.20 -5.40
C LEU A 158 -0.21 -10.50 -5.22
N SER A 159 -0.77 -11.60 -5.74
CA SER A 159 -0.08 -12.88 -5.89
C SER A 159 1.22 -12.73 -6.68
N VAL A 160 2.28 -13.40 -6.22
CA VAL A 160 3.57 -13.45 -6.97
C VAL A 160 3.42 -14.14 -8.33
N ASN A 161 2.35 -14.90 -8.55
CA ASN A 161 2.09 -15.62 -9.79
C ASN A 161 1.29 -14.82 -10.83
N ILE A 162 0.88 -13.58 -10.53
CA ILE A 162 0.28 -12.67 -11.51
C ILE A 162 1.40 -11.99 -12.30
N THR A 163 1.65 -12.49 -13.51
CA THR A 163 2.70 -11.98 -14.41
C THR A 163 2.21 -10.95 -15.42
N MET A 164 0.94 -11.03 -15.78
CA MET A 164 0.27 -10.18 -16.78
C MET A 164 -1.13 -9.82 -16.28
N PRO A 165 -1.28 -8.76 -15.47
CA PRO A 165 -2.59 -8.32 -15.05
C PRO A 165 -3.36 -7.74 -16.24
N ASN A 166 -4.66 -8.00 -16.28
CA ASN A 166 -5.57 -7.46 -17.26
C ASN A 166 -5.80 -5.93 -17.05
N PRO A 167 -6.42 -5.23 -18.02
CA PRO A 167 -6.69 -3.80 -17.90
C PRO A 167 -7.54 -3.42 -16.68
N ALA A 168 -7.40 -2.17 -16.23
CA ALA A 168 -8.28 -1.48 -15.29
C ALA A 168 -8.43 -2.11 -13.90
N VAL A 169 -7.54 -3.03 -13.49
CA VAL A 169 -7.69 -3.82 -12.24
C VAL A 169 -8.01 -2.95 -11.02
N PHE A 170 -7.37 -1.79 -10.87
CA PHE A 170 -7.58 -0.85 -9.77
C PHE A 170 -8.12 0.51 -10.23
N GLN A 171 -8.70 0.58 -11.42
CA GLN A 171 -9.21 1.84 -11.93
C GLN A 171 -10.28 2.43 -10.99
N TYR A 172 -10.17 3.71 -10.64
CA TYR A 172 -11.01 4.44 -9.70
C TYR A 172 -10.93 3.95 -8.24
N CYS A 173 -9.87 3.26 -7.83
CA CYS A 173 -9.59 3.01 -6.40
C CYS A 173 -9.00 4.28 -5.76
N SER A 174 -9.85 5.28 -5.54
CA SER A 174 -9.43 6.65 -5.19
C SER A 174 -8.72 6.76 -3.84
N ASN A 175 -8.91 5.82 -2.91
CA ASN A 175 -8.23 5.81 -1.61
C ASN A 175 -7.00 4.86 -1.56
N LEU A 176 -6.63 4.24 -2.69
CA LEU A 176 -5.51 3.30 -2.72
C LEU A 176 -4.19 4.02 -2.42
N LYS A 177 -3.50 3.58 -1.37
CA LYS A 177 -2.26 4.15 -0.84
C LYS A 177 -1.08 3.20 -0.96
N GLU A 178 -1.31 1.91 -0.72
CA GLU A 178 -0.28 0.88 -0.66
C GLU A 178 -0.61 -0.27 -1.62
N VAL A 179 0.33 -0.56 -2.52
CA VAL A 179 0.22 -1.66 -3.47
C VAL A 179 1.50 -2.46 -3.48
N VAL A 180 1.40 -3.75 -3.17
CA VAL A 180 2.49 -4.71 -3.36
C VAL A 180 2.23 -5.45 -4.66
N LEU A 181 3.00 -5.11 -5.69
CA LEU A 181 2.93 -5.75 -7.01
C LEU A 181 3.59 -7.13 -6.99
N SER A 182 3.17 -8.00 -7.90
CA SER A 182 3.87 -9.26 -8.16
C SER A 182 5.30 -8.99 -8.61
N GLU A 183 6.27 -9.64 -7.97
CA GLU A 183 7.67 -9.57 -8.37
C GLU A 183 7.96 -10.21 -9.74
N ASN A 184 7.05 -11.05 -10.23
CA ASN A 184 7.12 -11.68 -11.55
C ASN A 184 6.35 -10.92 -12.62
N MET A 185 5.78 -9.76 -12.29
CA MET A 185 4.97 -8.96 -13.20
C MET A 185 5.82 -8.42 -14.36
N ARG A 186 5.35 -8.62 -15.58
CA ARG A 186 6.02 -8.15 -16.80
C ARG A 186 5.35 -6.94 -17.44
N PHE A 187 4.06 -6.74 -17.16
CA PHE A 187 3.26 -5.68 -17.74
C PHE A 187 2.44 -4.99 -16.68
N LEU A 188 2.30 -3.67 -16.80
CA LEU A 188 1.19 -2.94 -16.17
C LEU A 188 0.16 -2.69 -17.25
N GLY A 189 -1.07 -3.18 -17.01
CA GLY A 189 -2.18 -3.12 -17.98
C GLY A 189 -2.67 -1.69 -18.26
N ASP A 190 -3.44 -1.54 -19.33
CA ASP A 190 -4.10 -0.27 -19.64
C ASP A 190 -4.96 0.18 -18.45
N PHE A 191 -4.88 1.46 -18.07
CA PHE A 191 -5.66 2.08 -16.98
C PHE A 191 -5.54 1.41 -15.61
N MET A 192 -4.53 0.57 -15.37
CA MET A 192 -4.45 -0.28 -14.17
C MET A 192 -4.63 0.47 -12.86
N PHE A 193 -4.02 1.65 -12.72
CA PHE A 193 -4.11 2.53 -11.55
C PHE A 193 -4.76 3.89 -11.88
N SER A 194 -5.45 3.98 -13.00
CA SER A 194 -6.07 5.23 -13.40
C SER A 194 -7.08 5.70 -12.34
N TYR A 195 -7.03 6.98 -11.95
CA TYR A 195 -7.81 7.58 -10.87
C TYR A 195 -7.53 7.02 -9.46
N CYS A 196 -6.34 6.45 -9.20
CA CYS A 196 -5.86 6.16 -7.85
C CYS A 196 -5.29 7.45 -7.21
N THR A 197 -6.17 8.39 -6.85
CA THR A 197 -5.78 9.76 -6.51
C THR A 197 -4.99 9.86 -5.21
N GLN A 198 -5.09 8.89 -4.29
CA GLN A 198 -4.34 8.86 -3.03
C GLN A 198 -3.02 8.08 -3.12
N LEU A 199 -2.70 7.48 -4.27
CA LEU A 199 -1.44 6.76 -4.44
C LEU A 199 -0.27 7.77 -4.47
N THR A 200 0.63 7.65 -3.49
CA THR A 200 1.80 8.55 -3.35
C THR A 200 3.09 7.91 -3.80
N ASN A 201 3.18 6.58 -3.69
CA ASN A 201 4.36 5.80 -4.05
C ASN A 201 3.96 4.40 -4.53
N ILE A 202 4.73 3.84 -5.44
CA ILE A 202 4.62 2.45 -5.88
C ILE A 202 5.99 1.96 -6.34
N VAL A 203 6.36 0.77 -5.90
CA VAL A 203 7.60 0.11 -6.34
C VAL A 203 7.30 -0.75 -7.55
N LEU A 204 7.93 -0.44 -8.68
CA LEU A 204 7.82 -1.25 -9.90
C LEU A 204 8.82 -2.40 -9.87
N PRO A 205 8.43 -3.65 -10.19
CA PRO A 205 9.33 -4.79 -10.14
C PRO A 205 10.38 -4.74 -11.26
N ASP A 206 11.59 -5.21 -10.97
CA ASP A 206 12.70 -5.26 -11.96
C ASP A 206 12.40 -6.18 -13.15
N THR A 207 11.42 -7.07 -13.03
CA THR A 207 10.93 -7.94 -14.12
C THR A 207 10.05 -7.23 -15.12
N LEU A 208 9.59 -6.00 -14.80
CA LEU A 208 8.68 -5.23 -15.65
C LEU A 208 9.34 -4.87 -16.98
N THR A 209 8.65 -5.16 -18.08
CA THR A 209 9.11 -4.86 -19.44
C THR A 209 8.25 -3.81 -20.15
N SER A 210 7.00 -3.65 -19.71
CA SER A 210 6.06 -2.73 -20.38
C SER A 210 5.11 -2.06 -19.40
N VAL A 211 4.85 -0.77 -19.66
CA VAL A 211 3.79 0.01 -19.00
C VAL A 211 2.85 0.48 -20.09
N LEU A 212 1.60 0.03 -20.00
CA LEU A 212 0.63 0.27 -21.05
C LEU A 212 -0.08 1.62 -20.88
N ARG A 213 -1.02 1.90 -21.77
CA ARG A 213 -1.66 3.20 -21.90
C ARG A 213 -2.35 3.63 -20.61
N SER A 214 -2.13 4.91 -20.24
CA SER A 214 -2.83 5.55 -19.11
C SER A 214 -2.74 4.78 -17.79
N ALA A 215 -1.71 3.94 -17.59
CA ALA A 215 -1.60 3.08 -16.42
C ALA A 215 -1.69 3.85 -15.09
N PHE A 216 -1.16 5.08 -15.02
CA PHE A 216 -1.20 5.96 -13.84
C PHE A 216 -1.89 7.30 -14.13
N GLN A 217 -2.84 7.32 -15.06
CA GLN A 217 -3.60 8.53 -15.34
C GLN A 217 -4.40 9.00 -14.12
N ASN A 218 -4.43 10.31 -13.84
CA ASN A 218 -5.15 10.88 -12.71
C ASN A 218 -4.72 10.33 -11.33
N CYS A 219 -3.42 9.99 -11.18
CA CYS A 219 -2.80 9.70 -9.89
C CYS A 219 -2.27 11.02 -9.29
N ASP A 220 -3.16 11.85 -8.75
CA ASP A 220 -2.90 13.26 -8.40
C ASP A 220 -1.78 13.44 -7.37
N ASN A 221 -1.61 12.47 -6.47
CA ASN A 221 -0.62 12.51 -5.39
C ASN A 221 0.69 11.76 -5.74
N LEU A 222 0.75 11.05 -6.86
CA LEU A 222 1.97 10.42 -7.33
C LEU A 222 2.84 11.48 -8.03
N LYS A 223 3.91 11.94 -7.35
CA LYS A 223 4.77 13.02 -7.85
C LYS A 223 6.04 12.53 -8.52
N ASN A 224 6.43 11.31 -8.24
CA ASN A 224 7.57 10.67 -8.88
C ASN A 224 7.33 9.18 -9.06
N ILE A 225 8.06 8.59 -9.99
CA ILE A 225 8.10 7.15 -10.19
C ILE A 225 9.49 6.70 -10.64
N THR A 226 10.00 5.65 -10.00
CA THR A 226 11.24 5.00 -10.45
C THR A 226 10.89 3.91 -11.44
N VAL A 227 11.40 4.02 -12.66
CA VAL A 227 11.15 3.05 -13.74
C VAL A 227 12.35 2.11 -13.89
N PRO A 228 12.15 0.79 -13.73
CA PRO A 228 13.21 -0.20 -13.85
C PRO A 228 13.90 -0.19 -15.23
N LYS A 229 15.18 -0.53 -15.24
CA LYS A 229 16.00 -0.54 -16.47
C LYS A 229 15.47 -1.49 -17.57
N ASN A 230 14.77 -2.55 -17.16
CA ASN A 230 14.26 -3.56 -18.08
C ASN A 230 13.00 -3.16 -18.82
N VAL A 231 12.41 -2.01 -18.50
CA VAL A 231 11.25 -1.48 -19.22
C VAL A 231 11.67 -1.03 -20.63
N THR A 232 11.12 -1.68 -21.65
CA THR A 232 11.39 -1.43 -23.06
C THR A 232 10.22 -0.75 -23.77
N THR A 233 9.04 -0.74 -23.15
CA THR A 233 7.83 -0.13 -23.73
C THR A 233 7.13 0.71 -22.68
N ILE A 234 6.87 1.98 -22.99
CA ILE A 234 6.01 2.88 -22.23
C ILE A 234 5.04 3.51 -23.24
N GLN A 235 3.74 3.26 -23.05
CA GLN A 235 2.72 3.76 -23.97
C GLN A 235 2.23 5.16 -23.58
N ASP A 236 1.35 5.72 -24.43
CA ASP A 236 0.84 7.08 -24.28
C ASP A 236 0.17 7.30 -22.92
N TYR A 237 0.45 8.44 -22.31
CA TYR A 237 -0.14 8.87 -21.03
C TYR A 237 0.10 7.92 -19.85
N ALA A 238 1.06 7.00 -19.95
CA ALA A 238 1.34 6.01 -18.92
C ALA A 238 1.68 6.66 -17.58
N PHE A 239 2.45 7.75 -17.59
CA PHE A 239 2.94 8.46 -16.41
C PHE A 239 2.76 9.98 -16.55
N GLY A 240 2.42 10.65 -15.42
CA GLY A 240 2.49 12.10 -15.29
C GLY A 240 1.38 12.86 -16.03
N TYR A 241 0.25 12.21 -16.33
CA TYR A 241 -0.87 12.81 -17.04
C TYR A 241 -2.19 12.69 -16.28
N TYR A 242 -3.05 13.69 -16.47
CA TYR A 242 -4.45 13.64 -16.08
C TYR A 242 -5.35 13.97 -17.28
N TYR A 243 -6.58 13.48 -17.23
CA TYR A 243 -7.61 13.82 -18.22
C TYR A 243 -8.43 15.00 -17.70
N ASP A 244 -8.41 16.11 -18.44
CA ASP A 244 -9.20 17.29 -18.13
C ASP A 244 -10.56 17.17 -18.83
N GLU A 245 -11.59 16.90 -18.06
CA GLU A 245 -12.97 16.73 -18.56
C GLU A 245 -13.52 18.00 -19.21
N GLN A 246 -13.09 19.19 -18.78
CA GLN A 246 -13.58 20.46 -19.33
C GLN A 246 -13.09 20.70 -20.76
N SER A 247 -11.81 20.40 -21.02
CA SER A 247 -11.21 20.53 -22.36
C SER A 247 -11.27 19.24 -23.18
N ALA A 248 -11.69 18.12 -22.57
CA ALA A 248 -11.68 16.78 -23.14
C ALA A 248 -10.29 16.38 -23.69
N THR A 249 -9.22 16.75 -22.98
CA THR A 249 -7.82 16.50 -23.39
C THR A 249 -6.99 15.96 -22.25
N TYR A 250 -5.92 15.26 -22.61
CA TYR A 250 -4.88 14.89 -21.64
C TYR A 250 -3.98 16.10 -21.37
N LYS A 251 -3.71 16.34 -20.10
CA LYS A 251 -2.78 17.36 -19.61
C LYS A 251 -1.71 16.72 -18.75
N LYS A 252 -0.53 17.32 -18.76
CA LYS A 252 0.61 16.88 -17.98
C LYS A 252 0.61 17.56 -16.59
N TYR A 253 1.05 16.85 -15.55
CA TYR A 253 1.40 17.46 -14.28
C TYR A 253 2.74 18.17 -14.39
N ASP A 254 2.82 19.43 -13.98
CA ASP A 254 4.04 20.23 -14.08
C ASP A 254 5.13 19.80 -13.07
N ASP A 255 4.72 19.21 -11.95
CA ASP A 255 5.59 18.78 -10.84
C ASP A 255 5.92 17.29 -10.83
N PHE A 256 5.52 16.55 -11.88
CA PHE A 256 5.81 15.11 -11.98
C PHE A 256 7.23 14.85 -12.49
N THR A 257 7.88 13.84 -11.89
CA THR A 257 9.23 13.41 -12.28
C THR A 257 9.30 11.92 -12.55
N ILE A 258 10.18 11.52 -13.47
CA ILE A 258 10.50 10.12 -13.73
C ILE A 258 11.96 9.90 -13.38
N SER A 259 12.22 8.94 -12.49
CA SER A 259 13.56 8.49 -12.16
C SER A 259 13.88 7.21 -12.93
N GLY A 260 15.12 7.06 -13.41
CA GLY A 260 15.54 5.90 -14.17
C GLY A 260 17.01 5.97 -14.58
N TYR A 261 17.40 5.14 -15.51
CA TYR A 261 18.80 4.97 -15.90
C TYR A 261 19.07 5.63 -17.25
N ALA A 262 20.31 6.09 -17.45
CA ALA A 262 20.76 6.65 -18.72
C ALA A 262 20.50 5.71 -19.89
N GLY A 263 20.00 6.25 -21.01
CA GLY A 263 19.68 5.50 -22.23
C GLY A 263 18.48 4.54 -22.09
N SER A 264 17.72 4.61 -20.99
CA SER A 264 16.55 3.78 -20.79
C SER A 264 15.32 4.31 -21.53
N LYS A 265 14.30 3.46 -21.67
CA LYS A 265 12.99 3.86 -22.22
C LYS A 265 12.29 4.91 -21.34
N ALA A 266 12.58 4.92 -20.04
CA ALA A 266 12.09 5.93 -19.12
C ALA A 266 12.63 7.32 -19.48
N GLN A 267 13.93 7.44 -19.79
CA GLN A 267 14.52 8.71 -20.26
C GLN A 267 13.90 9.16 -21.58
N GLU A 268 13.81 8.27 -22.59
CA GLU A 268 13.19 8.59 -23.88
C GLU A 268 11.75 9.10 -23.72
N TYR A 269 10.95 8.41 -22.88
CA TYR A 269 9.56 8.80 -22.61
C TYR A 269 9.49 10.17 -21.92
N ALA A 270 10.31 10.41 -20.91
CA ALA A 270 10.34 11.67 -20.17
C ALA A 270 10.71 12.84 -21.08
N GLU A 271 11.78 12.70 -21.89
CA GLU A 271 12.23 13.71 -22.85
C GLU A 271 11.18 13.99 -23.91
N ALA A 272 10.59 12.95 -24.52
CA ALA A 272 9.56 13.08 -25.55
C ALA A 272 8.29 13.80 -25.04
N ASN A 273 7.98 13.68 -23.76
CA ASN A 273 6.80 14.27 -23.13
C ASN A 273 7.11 15.55 -22.33
N GLY A 274 8.38 16.01 -22.31
CA GLY A 274 8.80 17.16 -21.53
C GLY A 274 8.57 17.00 -20.02
N ILE A 275 8.70 15.76 -19.49
CA ILE A 275 8.66 15.44 -18.08
C ILE A 275 10.10 15.50 -17.55
N ARG A 276 10.29 16.01 -16.32
CA ARG A 276 11.61 16.03 -15.70
C ARG A 276 12.12 14.60 -15.49
N PHE A 277 13.31 14.31 -16.02
CA PHE A 277 14.00 13.03 -15.80
C PHE A 277 15.09 13.19 -14.76
N ILE A 278 15.17 12.22 -13.84
CA ILE A 278 16.21 12.10 -12.83
C ILE A 278 17.02 10.85 -13.16
N GLU A 279 18.26 11.03 -13.60
CA GLU A 279 19.17 9.91 -13.84
C GLU A 279 19.61 9.29 -12.51
N LEU A 280 19.44 7.96 -12.40
CA LEU A 280 19.81 7.20 -11.21
C LEU A 280 21.14 6.49 -11.39
N ASN A 281 21.93 6.49 -10.32
CA ASN A 281 23.08 5.64 -10.10
C ASN A 281 22.80 4.63 -9.00
N LYS A 282 23.60 3.60 -8.88
CA LYS A 282 23.49 2.56 -7.86
C LYS A 282 24.84 2.19 -7.26
N LYS A 283 24.82 1.82 -5.99
CA LYS A 283 25.95 1.16 -5.31
C LYS A 283 25.43 -0.11 -4.62
N GLU A 284 26.32 -1.08 -4.46
CA GLU A 284 26.00 -2.37 -3.83
C GLU A 284 27.15 -2.79 -2.92
N THR A 285 26.84 -3.35 -1.77
CA THR A 285 27.80 -3.92 -0.83
C THR A 285 28.02 -5.41 -1.10
N THR A 286 29.05 -5.99 -0.51
CA THR A 286 29.37 -7.43 -0.66
C THR A 286 28.31 -8.36 -0.07
N ASP A 287 27.52 -7.89 0.90
CA ASP A 287 26.40 -8.61 1.51
C ASP A 287 25.07 -8.34 0.79
N GLY A 288 25.12 -7.67 -0.37
CA GLY A 288 23.98 -7.50 -1.26
C GLY A 288 23.03 -6.33 -0.94
N ILE A 289 23.37 -5.46 0.01
CA ILE A 289 22.63 -4.23 0.25
C ILE A 289 22.89 -3.27 -0.91
N LYS A 290 21.81 -2.71 -1.48
CA LYS A 290 21.87 -1.82 -2.64
C LYS A 290 21.29 -0.47 -2.30
N ILE A 291 21.81 0.58 -2.93
CA ILE A 291 21.20 1.90 -2.96
C ILE A 291 21.04 2.38 -4.39
N GLU A 292 19.95 3.11 -4.62
CA GLU A 292 19.71 3.87 -5.86
C GLU A 292 19.54 5.34 -5.49
N TYR A 293 20.25 6.22 -6.18
CA TYR A 293 20.33 7.65 -5.85
C TYR A 293 20.40 8.49 -7.12
N SER A 294 19.97 9.77 -6.99
CA SER A 294 20.07 10.73 -8.10
C SER A 294 21.53 10.98 -8.45
N LYS A 295 21.86 10.93 -9.73
CA LYS A 295 23.19 11.32 -10.23
C LYS A 295 23.53 12.79 -9.91
N ASP A 296 22.48 13.62 -9.78
CA ASP A 296 22.62 15.05 -9.47
C ASP A 296 22.69 15.33 -7.96
N ASP A 297 22.63 14.29 -7.10
CA ASP A 297 22.82 14.48 -5.65
C ASP A 297 24.17 15.12 -5.37
N SER A 298 24.16 16.31 -4.75
CA SER A 298 25.33 17.13 -4.55
C SER A 298 26.37 16.52 -3.60
N SER A 299 25.98 15.55 -2.80
CA SER A 299 26.83 14.89 -1.80
C SER A 299 27.47 13.60 -2.29
N ILE A 300 26.73 12.81 -3.08
CA ILE A 300 27.11 11.44 -3.46
C ILE A 300 27.06 11.16 -4.97
N GLY A 301 26.51 12.06 -5.77
CA GLY A 301 26.42 11.96 -7.23
C GLY A 301 27.49 12.77 -7.97
N GLY A 302 27.39 12.80 -9.28
CA GLY A 302 28.27 13.58 -10.17
C GLY A 302 29.76 13.30 -9.95
N ASP A 303 30.56 14.34 -9.75
CA ASP A 303 32.02 14.23 -9.53
C ASP A 303 32.41 13.50 -8.24
N ASN A 304 31.47 13.31 -7.31
CA ASN A 304 31.69 12.60 -6.05
C ASN A 304 31.41 11.10 -6.14
N GLU A 305 30.75 10.62 -7.21
CA GLU A 305 30.28 9.23 -7.33
C GLU A 305 31.39 8.18 -7.13
N GLU A 306 32.54 8.36 -7.80
CA GLU A 306 33.67 7.44 -7.70
C GLU A 306 34.41 7.53 -6.35
N LYS A 307 34.22 8.65 -5.61
CA LYS A 307 34.90 8.94 -4.34
C LYS A 307 34.10 8.46 -3.11
N ILE A 308 32.88 8.00 -3.31
CA ILE A 308 32.00 7.54 -2.23
C ILE A 308 31.86 6.03 -2.30
N SER A 309 32.14 5.32 -1.22
CA SER A 309 31.87 3.91 -1.03
C SER A 309 30.60 3.68 -0.20
N LEU A 310 29.82 2.68 -0.56
CA LEU A 310 28.76 2.13 0.27
C LEU A 310 29.34 0.98 1.10
N GLU A 311 29.20 1.08 2.41
CA GLU A 311 29.61 0.06 3.37
C GLU A 311 28.41 -0.40 4.19
N SER A 312 28.36 -1.69 4.49
CA SER A 312 27.40 -2.27 5.40
C SER A 312 28.11 -3.24 6.35
N ARG A 313 27.57 -3.35 7.54
CA ARG A 313 28.02 -4.27 8.57
C ARG A 313 26.83 -4.77 9.36
N GLN A 314 26.68 -6.08 9.47
CA GLN A 314 25.73 -6.65 10.40
C GLN A 314 26.25 -6.48 11.83
N LEU A 315 25.45 -5.88 12.70
CA LEU A 315 25.77 -5.67 14.10
C LEU A 315 25.45 -6.94 14.91
N THR A 316 26.28 -7.17 15.94
CA THR A 316 26.13 -8.26 16.91
C THR A 316 26.06 -7.68 18.32
N GLU A 317 25.69 -8.50 19.31
CA GLU A 317 25.60 -8.07 20.71
C GLU A 317 26.91 -7.47 21.28
N SER A 318 28.04 -7.71 20.63
CA SER A 318 29.36 -7.16 21.02
C SER A 318 29.56 -5.72 20.51
N ASP A 319 28.73 -5.24 19.63
CA ASP A 319 28.84 -3.89 19.05
C ASP A 319 28.18 -2.84 19.95
N GLU A 320 28.82 -1.69 20.12
CA GLU A 320 28.32 -0.60 20.95
C GLU A 320 26.96 -0.09 20.44
N GLU A 321 26.80 0.00 19.12
CA GLU A 321 25.58 0.43 18.45
C GLU A 321 24.43 -0.54 18.71
N TYR A 322 24.71 -1.84 18.81
CA TYR A 322 23.70 -2.87 19.15
C TYR A 322 23.15 -2.69 20.55
N SER A 323 23.98 -2.24 21.50
CA SER A 323 23.57 -2.00 22.89
C SER A 323 22.47 -0.92 23.04
N LYS A 324 22.27 -0.09 22.02
CA LYS A 324 21.21 0.92 21.96
C LYS A 324 19.84 0.32 21.62
N ILE A 325 19.79 -0.94 21.14
CA ILE A 325 18.58 -1.65 20.76
C ILE A 325 17.97 -2.29 22.00
N ASP A 326 16.97 -1.63 22.56
CA ASP A 326 16.22 -2.11 23.71
C ASP A 326 14.73 -2.20 23.35
N PHE A 327 14.19 -3.40 23.42
CA PHE A 327 12.79 -3.68 23.11
C PHE A 327 11.85 -3.53 24.31
N THR A 328 12.38 -3.26 25.51
CA THR A 328 11.58 -3.19 26.75
C THR A 328 10.47 -2.14 26.63
N GLY A 329 9.22 -2.60 26.73
CA GLY A 329 8.04 -1.75 26.62
C GLY A 329 7.74 -1.19 25.22
N LYS A 330 8.50 -1.63 24.20
CA LYS A 330 8.38 -1.13 22.83
C LYS A 330 7.76 -2.12 21.84
N ILE A 331 7.37 -3.30 22.29
CA ILE A 331 6.69 -4.30 21.45
C ILE A 331 5.19 -4.02 21.45
N GLU A 332 4.56 -4.03 20.27
CA GLU A 332 3.10 -3.88 20.15
C GLU A 332 2.37 -5.20 20.43
N ASP A 333 2.97 -6.31 20.03
CA ASP A 333 2.41 -7.65 20.17
C ASP A 333 2.50 -8.10 21.64
N SER A 334 1.36 -8.26 22.31
CA SER A 334 1.28 -8.55 23.77
C SER A 334 1.91 -9.89 24.16
N ASP A 335 2.03 -10.83 23.23
CA ASP A 335 2.46 -12.20 23.46
C ASP A 335 3.96 -12.40 23.19
N VAL A 336 4.65 -11.37 22.65
CA VAL A 336 6.09 -11.41 22.36
C VAL A 336 6.86 -10.72 23.47
N LYS A 337 7.84 -11.41 24.04
CA LYS A 337 8.74 -10.83 25.06
C LYS A 337 9.96 -10.18 24.39
N PRO A 338 10.57 -9.15 25.03
CA PRO A 338 11.76 -8.49 24.51
C PRO A 338 12.91 -9.42 24.15
N GLU A 339 13.13 -10.47 24.95
CA GLU A 339 14.16 -11.49 24.74
C GLU A 339 13.87 -12.45 23.59
N ASP A 340 12.61 -12.54 23.14
CA ASP A 340 12.17 -13.43 22.06
C ASP A 340 12.09 -12.72 20.68
N VAL A 341 12.40 -11.42 20.62
CA VAL A 341 12.38 -10.65 19.37
C VAL A 341 13.51 -11.11 18.45
N LYS A 342 13.15 -11.81 17.38
CA LYS A 342 14.08 -12.15 16.31
C LYS A 342 14.35 -10.91 15.46
N SER A 343 15.61 -10.49 15.39
CA SER A 343 16.00 -9.32 14.59
C SER A 343 17.39 -9.45 13.97
N VAL A 344 17.60 -8.74 12.86
CA VAL A 344 18.91 -8.54 12.25
C VAL A 344 19.13 -7.05 12.13
N THR A 345 20.29 -6.59 12.57
CA THR A 345 20.61 -5.17 12.57
C THR A 345 21.79 -4.89 11.65
N TYR A 346 21.66 -3.88 10.83
CA TYR A 346 22.70 -3.43 9.91
C TYR A 346 23.09 -1.99 10.23
N GLU A 347 24.39 -1.74 10.29
CA GLU A 347 24.93 -0.40 10.12
C GLU A 347 25.22 -0.19 8.64
N ILE A 348 24.58 0.81 8.03
CA ILE A 348 24.77 1.17 6.62
C ILE A 348 25.37 2.57 6.60
N SER A 349 26.43 2.76 5.85
CA SER A 349 27.11 4.06 5.77
C SER A 349 27.68 4.33 4.37
N LEU A 350 27.72 5.61 4.03
CA LEU A 350 28.48 6.12 2.90
C LEU A 350 29.77 6.73 3.43
N LYS A 351 30.90 6.37 2.83
CA LYS A 351 32.23 6.85 3.21
C LYS A 351 32.91 7.55 2.03
N ASN A 352 33.50 8.71 2.29
CA ASN A 352 34.40 9.35 1.32
C ASN A 352 35.81 8.72 1.33
N GLU A 353 36.68 9.16 0.43
CA GLU A 353 38.08 8.68 0.33
C GLU A 353 38.89 8.83 1.64
N SER A 354 38.48 9.73 2.52
CA SER A 354 39.10 9.92 3.84
C SER A 354 38.49 9.04 4.93
N GLY A 355 37.52 8.16 4.58
CA GLY A 355 36.81 7.29 5.53
C GLY A 355 35.77 8.01 6.38
N GLN A 356 35.46 9.27 6.10
CA GLN A 356 34.44 10.03 6.83
C GLN A 356 33.03 9.66 6.31
N THR A 357 32.08 9.57 7.23
CA THR A 357 30.67 9.34 6.87
C THR A 357 30.08 10.55 6.13
N VAL A 358 29.40 10.28 5.04
CA VAL A 358 28.69 11.26 4.22
C VAL A 358 27.21 10.89 4.23
N GLN A 359 26.35 11.88 4.25
CA GLN A 359 24.90 11.69 4.09
C GLN A 359 24.45 12.19 2.71
N PRO A 360 23.46 11.56 2.08
CA PRO A 360 22.91 12.06 0.83
C PRO A 360 22.20 13.40 1.06
N SER A 361 22.19 14.26 0.05
CA SER A 361 21.48 15.54 0.09
C SER A 361 20.00 15.40 -0.28
N GLU A 362 19.64 14.26 -0.89
CA GLU A 362 18.27 13.91 -1.28
C GLU A 362 17.93 12.51 -0.73
N LYS A 363 16.66 12.11 -0.79
CA LYS A 363 16.26 10.75 -0.46
C LYS A 363 16.84 9.75 -1.47
N VAL A 364 17.30 8.63 -0.95
CA VAL A 364 17.81 7.50 -1.73
C VAL A 364 16.96 6.27 -1.45
N THR A 365 16.81 5.40 -2.44
CA THR A 365 16.18 4.10 -2.26
C THR A 365 17.20 3.10 -1.73
N VAL A 366 16.88 2.46 -0.61
CA VAL A 366 17.68 1.38 0.00
C VAL A 366 16.97 0.07 -0.20
N LYS A 367 17.72 -0.97 -0.59
CA LYS A 367 17.24 -2.34 -0.77
C LYS A 367 18.10 -3.27 0.10
N ILE A 368 17.50 -3.81 1.18
CA ILE A 368 18.15 -4.78 2.08
C ILE A 368 17.67 -6.18 1.69
N PRO A 369 18.55 -7.17 1.41
CA PRO A 369 18.12 -8.54 1.19
C PRO A 369 17.30 -9.04 2.40
N VAL A 370 16.24 -9.79 2.15
CA VAL A 370 15.48 -10.44 3.22
C VAL A 370 16.43 -11.41 3.94
N PRO A 371 16.64 -11.30 5.26
CA PRO A 371 17.55 -12.14 5.98
C PRO A 371 17.13 -13.62 5.96
N ASP A 372 18.10 -14.53 5.99
CA ASP A 372 17.85 -15.97 5.99
C ASP A 372 16.92 -16.38 7.16
N GLY A 373 15.90 -17.15 6.82
CA GLY A 373 14.93 -17.65 7.79
C GLY A 373 13.88 -16.64 8.25
N TYR A 374 13.74 -15.52 7.50
CA TYR A 374 12.63 -14.56 7.67
C TYR A 374 11.63 -14.67 6.51
N MET A 375 10.36 -14.44 6.80
CA MET A 375 9.33 -14.27 5.79
C MET A 375 9.27 -12.79 5.40
N GLY A 376 9.80 -12.44 4.24
CA GLY A 376 9.99 -11.04 3.84
C GLY A 376 8.73 -10.19 3.92
N GLU A 377 7.56 -10.78 3.67
CA GLU A 377 6.26 -10.12 3.76
C GLU A 377 5.86 -9.71 5.19
N ASN A 378 6.40 -10.39 6.20
CA ASN A 378 6.19 -10.05 7.60
C ASN A 378 7.26 -9.09 8.14
N CYS A 379 8.36 -8.94 7.40
CA CYS A 379 9.47 -8.11 7.82
C CYS A 379 9.11 -6.63 7.84
N LYS A 380 9.63 -5.96 8.84
CA LYS A 380 9.61 -4.52 9.00
C LYS A 380 11.04 -4.01 9.11
N VAL A 381 11.29 -2.83 8.59
CA VAL A 381 12.57 -2.15 8.73
C VAL A 381 12.38 -0.93 9.61
N TYR A 382 13.18 -0.84 10.66
CA TYR A 382 13.17 0.31 11.55
C TYR A 382 14.54 1.01 11.50
N TYR A 383 14.52 2.31 11.30
CA TYR A 383 15.66 3.14 11.61
C TYR A 383 15.81 3.25 13.13
N VAL A 384 17.03 3.08 13.64
CA VAL A 384 17.35 3.20 15.06
C VAL A 384 18.27 4.40 15.25
N ASN A 385 17.78 5.41 15.94
CA ASN A 385 18.58 6.62 16.20
C ASN A 385 19.57 6.43 17.35
N GLU A 386 20.44 7.43 17.60
CA GLU A 386 21.45 7.39 18.65
C GLU A 386 20.87 7.20 20.08
N LYS A 387 19.60 7.54 20.29
CA LYS A 387 18.88 7.39 21.56
C LYS A 387 18.14 6.02 21.65
N GLY A 388 18.32 5.11 20.69
CA GLY A 388 17.67 3.81 20.64
C GLY A 388 16.18 3.88 20.33
N LYS A 389 15.69 4.95 19.66
CA LYS A 389 14.31 5.07 19.22
C LYS A 389 14.12 4.49 17.83
N PHE A 390 12.96 3.92 17.58
CA PHE A 390 12.62 3.24 16.33
C PHE A 390 11.71 4.11 15.46
N THR A 391 12.03 4.24 14.20
CA THR A 391 11.16 4.83 13.17
C THR A 391 10.88 3.78 12.12
N ASN A 392 9.61 3.47 11.83
CA ASN A 392 9.25 2.53 10.78
C ASN A 392 9.56 3.15 9.42
N MET A 393 10.35 2.46 8.62
CA MET A 393 10.74 2.90 7.28
C MET A 393 9.68 2.59 6.22
N ASN A 394 8.56 1.96 6.60
CA ASN A 394 7.49 1.54 5.70
C ASN A 394 8.03 0.74 4.49
N ALA A 395 8.97 -0.16 4.77
CA ALA A 395 9.62 -0.96 3.76
C ALA A 395 8.63 -1.90 3.08
N VAL A 396 8.74 -2.00 1.76
CA VAL A 396 7.98 -2.95 0.94
C VAL A 396 8.87 -4.14 0.61
N CYS A 397 8.39 -5.37 0.86
CA CYS A 397 9.11 -6.58 0.44
C CYS A 397 8.83 -6.87 -1.03
N GLN A 398 9.89 -6.87 -1.84
CA GLN A 398 9.79 -7.17 -3.28
C GLN A 398 11.11 -7.75 -3.80
N ASN A 399 11.03 -8.77 -4.67
CA ASN A 399 12.19 -9.44 -5.28
C ASN A 399 13.23 -9.94 -4.26
N GLY A 400 12.78 -10.39 -3.07
CA GLY A 400 13.67 -10.82 -2.00
C GLY A 400 14.41 -9.68 -1.30
N PHE A 401 13.95 -8.42 -1.48
CA PHE A 401 14.48 -7.24 -0.83
C PHE A 401 13.42 -6.51 -0.03
N LEU A 402 13.84 -5.90 1.06
CA LEU A 402 13.09 -4.90 1.81
C LEU A 402 13.50 -3.53 1.27
N ILE A 403 12.56 -2.82 0.66
CA ILE A 403 12.81 -1.59 -0.10
C ILE A 403 12.17 -0.41 0.61
N PHE A 404 12.95 0.62 0.89
CA PHE A 404 12.48 1.85 1.53
C PHE A 404 13.31 3.07 1.09
N GLU A 405 12.82 4.26 1.37
CA GLU A 405 13.52 5.52 1.12
C GLU A 405 14.08 6.12 2.41
N THR A 406 15.27 6.70 2.34
CA THR A 406 15.89 7.42 3.45
C THR A 406 16.77 8.56 2.95
N ALA A 407 16.92 9.60 3.76
CA ALA A 407 17.95 10.65 3.61
C ALA A 407 19.11 10.49 4.61
N HIS A 408 19.08 9.43 5.44
CA HIS A 408 20.07 9.20 6.48
C HIS A 408 20.57 7.77 6.48
N PHE A 409 21.88 7.60 6.48
CA PHE A 409 22.51 6.30 6.67
C PHE A 409 22.98 6.15 8.12
N SER A 410 22.61 5.05 8.75
CA SER A 410 22.92 4.72 10.14
C SER A 410 22.57 3.26 10.42
N THR A 411 21.92 2.99 11.57
CA THR A 411 21.52 1.67 12.04
C THR A 411 20.08 1.37 11.61
N TYR A 412 19.90 0.22 10.96
CA TYR A 412 18.60 -0.30 10.54
C TYR A 412 18.38 -1.68 11.13
N LEU A 413 17.23 -1.86 11.74
CA LEU A 413 16.77 -3.12 12.32
C LEU A 413 15.73 -3.76 11.41
N VAL A 414 15.93 -5.03 11.07
CA VAL A 414 14.95 -5.88 10.37
C VAL A 414 14.36 -6.87 11.36
N THR A 415 13.04 -6.94 11.47
CA THR A 415 12.32 -7.86 12.35
C THR A 415 10.93 -8.17 11.81
N GLU A 416 10.34 -9.29 12.21
CA GLU A 416 8.93 -9.64 11.94
C GLU A 416 7.99 -9.12 13.06
N THR A 417 8.54 -8.60 14.15
CA THR A 417 7.79 -8.09 15.30
C THR A 417 7.39 -6.63 15.10
N ASN A 418 6.15 -6.30 15.46
CA ASN A 418 5.70 -4.91 15.46
C ASN A 418 6.30 -4.16 16.66
N ILE A 419 7.08 -3.12 16.36
CA ILE A 419 7.72 -2.28 17.36
C ILE A 419 7.00 -0.93 17.42
N LYS A 420 6.68 -0.47 18.63
CA LYS A 420 6.15 0.88 18.84
C LYS A 420 7.12 1.90 18.29
N THR A 421 6.72 2.52 17.23
CA THR A 421 7.48 3.60 16.64
C THR A 421 7.21 4.89 17.40
N VAL A 422 8.21 5.74 17.47
CA VAL A 422 7.94 7.13 17.78
C VAL A 422 7.22 7.66 16.53
N SER A 423 5.93 8.00 16.65
CA SER A 423 5.32 8.92 15.68
C SER A 423 6.27 10.11 15.57
N GLU A 424 6.48 10.64 14.34
CA GLU A 424 7.26 11.88 14.19
C GLU A 424 6.85 12.84 15.29
N ILE A 425 7.81 13.18 16.14
CA ILE A 425 7.51 14.02 17.31
C ILE A 425 7.01 15.34 16.74
N THR A 426 5.73 15.57 16.89
CA THR A 426 5.17 16.89 16.57
C THR A 426 5.57 17.81 17.71
N TYR A 427 6.80 18.34 17.65
CA TYR A 427 7.27 19.29 18.66
C TYR A 427 6.26 20.40 18.85
N GLY A 428 5.79 20.55 20.08
CA GLY A 428 4.75 21.49 20.45
C GLY A 428 3.39 20.85 20.72
N ASP A 429 3.16 19.60 20.32
CA ASP A 429 1.97 18.81 20.68
C ASP A 429 2.21 18.10 22.02
N ALA A 430 2.23 18.90 23.09
CA ALA A 430 2.55 18.42 24.42
C ALA A 430 1.47 17.51 25.03
N ASN A 431 0.23 17.60 24.57
CA ASN A 431 -0.91 16.80 25.06
C ASN A 431 -1.18 15.57 24.19
N GLY A 432 -0.55 15.41 23.02
CA GLY A 432 -0.68 14.25 22.13
C GLY A 432 -2.00 14.21 21.36
N ASP A 433 -2.68 15.35 21.13
CA ASP A 433 -3.97 15.40 20.41
C ASP A 433 -3.83 15.63 18.89
N GLY A 434 -2.59 15.69 18.39
CA GLY A 434 -2.25 15.89 16.98
C GLY A 434 -2.32 17.35 16.51
N LYS A 435 -2.42 18.32 17.42
CA LYS A 435 -2.49 19.75 17.10
C LYS A 435 -1.50 20.52 17.98
N ILE A 436 -0.98 21.63 17.45
CA ILE A 436 -0.15 22.56 18.22
C ILE A 436 -1.00 23.80 18.51
N ASP A 437 -1.48 23.93 19.74
CA ASP A 437 -2.30 25.08 20.15
C ASP A 437 -2.02 25.52 21.61
N SER A 438 -2.82 26.44 22.13
CA SER A 438 -2.61 26.97 23.48
C SER A 438 -2.79 25.93 24.60
N ARG A 439 -3.47 24.80 24.32
CA ARG A 439 -3.66 23.71 25.30
C ARG A 439 -2.35 23.03 25.64
N ASP A 440 -1.43 22.92 24.66
CA ASP A 440 -0.09 22.34 24.85
C ASP A 440 0.76 23.20 25.79
N ALA A 441 0.77 24.50 25.57
CA ALA A 441 1.45 25.42 26.47
C ALA A 441 0.87 25.35 27.91
N VAL A 442 -0.43 25.11 28.07
CA VAL A 442 -1.07 24.90 29.37
C VAL A 442 -0.63 23.59 30.02
N VAL A 443 -0.51 22.51 29.24
CA VAL A 443 -0.06 21.21 29.73
C VAL A 443 1.38 21.30 30.25
N ILE A 444 2.29 21.95 29.50
CA ILE A 444 3.66 22.20 29.95
C ILE A 444 3.69 23.01 31.26
N LYS A 445 2.90 24.08 31.33
CA LYS A 445 2.81 24.90 32.57
C LYS A 445 2.30 24.13 33.76
N LYS A 446 1.31 23.24 33.58
CA LYS A 446 0.83 22.35 34.65
C LYS A 446 1.92 21.40 35.10
N TYR A 447 2.68 20.79 34.18
CA TYR A 447 3.80 19.91 34.49
C TYR A 447 4.86 20.62 35.32
N VAL A 448 5.33 21.78 34.85
CA VAL A 448 6.33 22.62 35.55
C VAL A 448 5.86 23.05 36.93
N ALA A 449 4.56 23.29 37.11
CA ALA A 449 3.96 23.65 38.41
C ALA A 449 3.71 22.43 39.33
N GLY A 450 4.04 21.20 38.92
CA GLY A 450 3.93 19.99 39.72
C GLY A 450 2.52 19.42 39.83
N PHE A 451 1.60 19.79 38.92
CA PHE A 451 0.29 19.16 38.85
C PHE A 451 0.40 17.73 38.33
N THR A 452 -0.53 16.85 38.72
CA THR A 452 -0.63 15.44 38.32
C THR A 452 -2.00 15.13 37.75
N GLY A 453 -2.18 13.95 37.13
CA GLY A 453 -3.48 13.50 36.63
C GLY A 453 -3.85 13.99 35.22
N PHE A 454 -2.86 14.32 34.40
CA PHE A 454 -3.00 14.61 32.97
C PHE A 454 -1.89 13.93 32.17
N THR A 455 -2.10 13.76 30.86
CA THR A 455 -1.09 13.23 29.94
C THR A 455 -0.20 14.34 29.44
N ILE A 456 1.12 14.08 29.38
CA ILE A 456 2.11 14.98 28.78
C ILE A 456 3.16 14.13 28.04
N ASP A 457 3.45 14.51 26.80
CA ASP A 457 4.61 14.03 26.06
C ASP A 457 5.80 14.96 26.35
N LEU A 458 6.73 14.47 27.15
CA LEU A 458 7.89 15.26 27.59
C LEU A 458 8.85 15.59 26.44
N GLU A 459 8.91 14.74 25.42
CA GLU A 459 9.79 14.97 24.28
C GLU A 459 9.19 15.98 23.30
N ALA A 460 7.91 15.84 22.97
CA ALA A 460 7.17 16.83 22.20
C ALA A 460 7.11 18.19 22.90
N SER A 461 7.25 18.17 24.23
CA SER A 461 7.23 19.38 25.06
C SER A 461 8.56 20.15 25.12
N ASP A 462 9.71 19.49 24.91
CA ASP A 462 11.04 20.15 24.84
C ASP A 462 11.24 20.76 23.46
N VAL A 463 10.53 21.85 23.22
CA VAL A 463 10.50 22.50 21.88
C VAL A 463 11.70 23.38 21.60
N ASN A 464 12.58 23.59 22.56
CA ASN A 464 13.84 24.31 22.41
C ASN A 464 15.06 23.38 22.37
N ALA A 465 14.81 22.03 22.49
CA ALA A 465 15.81 20.97 22.44
C ALA A 465 16.99 21.15 23.44
N ASP A 466 16.74 21.76 24.61
CA ASP A 466 17.77 21.93 25.64
C ASP A 466 17.81 20.76 26.64
N GLY A 467 16.98 19.73 26.44
CA GLY A 467 16.90 18.54 27.28
C GLY A 467 16.04 18.73 28.55
N LYS A 468 15.31 19.83 28.66
CA LYS A 468 14.44 20.13 29.80
C LYS A 468 13.08 20.64 29.34
N VAL A 469 12.04 20.25 30.04
CA VAL A 469 10.70 20.82 29.84
C VAL A 469 10.45 21.87 30.91
N ASP A 470 10.40 23.13 30.49
CA ASP A 470 10.18 24.25 31.40
C ASP A 470 9.28 25.35 30.77
N THR A 471 9.18 26.49 31.42
CA THR A 471 8.31 27.58 30.93
C THR A 471 8.79 28.22 29.64
N ARG A 472 10.07 28.04 29.23
CA ARG A 472 10.59 28.54 27.96
C ARG A 472 9.98 27.83 26.78
N ASP A 473 9.71 26.52 26.93
CA ASP A 473 9.06 25.71 25.94
C ASP A 473 7.61 26.16 25.72
N ALA A 474 6.87 26.34 26.79
CA ALA A 474 5.51 26.87 26.71
C ALA A 474 5.47 28.25 26.01
N VAL A 475 6.46 29.10 26.25
CA VAL A 475 6.60 30.43 25.59
C VAL A 475 6.92 30.26 24.10
N LYS A 476 7.81 29.30 23.73
CA LYS A 476 8.16 29.05 22.32
C LYS A 476 6.95 28.55 21.52
N ILE A 477 6.13 27.66 22.08
CA ILE A 477 4.85 27.24 21.49
C ILE A 477 3.91 28.43 21.28
N LEU A 478 3.70 29.25 22.32
CA LEU A 478 2.82 30.42 22.23
C LEU A 478 3.29 31.43 21.17
N LYS A 479 4.60 31.62 21.02
CA LYS A 479 5.17 32.43 19.94
C LYS A 479 4.83 31.86 18.56
N LYS A 480 5.00 30.54 18.37
CA LYS A 480 4.63 29.86 17.10
C LYS A 480 3.18 30.08 16.74
N ILE A 481 2.26 29.87 17.70
CA ILE A 481 0.82 30.05 17.51
C ILE A 481 0.49 31.52 17.18
N ALA A 482 1.19 32.47 17.78
CA ALA A 482 1.02 33.89 17.52
C ALA A 482 1.62 34.38 16.19
N GLY A 483 2.17 33.45 15.38
CA GLY A 483 2.71 33.76 14.05
C GLY A 483 4.15 34.32 14.06
N PHE A 484 4.86 34.22 15.16
CA PHE A 484 6.29 34.54 15.17
C PHE A 484 7.10 33.46 14.42
N ASP A 485 8.16 33.87 13.75
CA ASP A 485 9.06 32.95 13.07
C ASP A 485 9.95 32.25 14.11
N VAL A 486 9.51 31.08 14.55
CA VAL A 486 10.20 30.19 15.48
C VAL A 486 10.08 28.75 15.03
N THR A 487 11.17 28.00 15.04
CA THR A 487 11.18 26.55 14.78
C THR A 487 11.06 25.81 16.11
N LEU A 488 10.18 24.80 16.17
CA LEU A 488 10.04 23.94 17.33
C LEU A 488 10.92 22.69 17.14
N GLY A 489 11.54 22.21 18.23
CA GLY A 489 12.45 21.05 18.20
C GLY A 489 13.88 21.36 17.79
N GLU A 490 14.25 22.63 17.74
CA GLU A 490 15.64 23.07 17.47
C GLU A 490 16.14 23.99 18.59
N THR A 491 17.47 23.90 18.87
CA THR A 491 18.18 24.74 19.87
C THR A 491 18.24 26.20 19.46
#